data_b30ad63d363a077486429308af87d949
#
_entry.id   b30ad63d363a077486429308af87d949
#
_cell.length_a   1.000
_cell.length_b   1.000
_cell.length_c   1.000
_cell.angle_alpha   90.00
_cell.angle_beta   90.00
_cell.angle_gamma   90.00
#
_symmetry.space_group_name_H-M   'P 1'
#
loop_
_entity.id
_entity.type
_entity.pdbx_description
1 polymer ?
#
loop_
_entity_poly.entity_id
_entity_poly.type
_entity_poly.pdbx_seq_one_letter_code
_entity_poly.pdbx_strand_id
1 'polypeptide(L)'
;MASYSVNDDAVAHARKLIDARQYVLDSDWGDVQPRADAENTFLESHSWDEYAQWHLGLTDGAADETKARYGFVYGDFRRIHRSGLIACHYRAAEWRHKDVELAAHDLLQLLDRKAA
;
A
#
# COMPACT_ATOMS: atom_id res chain seq x y z
N MET A 1 -0.45 -11.72 -17.63
CA MET A 1 -0.94 -11.00 -16.44
C MET A 1 0.03 -11.23 -15.30
N ALA A 2 0.42 -10.17 -14.58
CA ALA A 2 1.32 -10.30 -13.45
C ALA A 2 0.62 -10.98 -12.28
N SER A 3 1.33 -11.84 -11.56
CA SER A 3 0.87 -12.36 -10.28
C SER A 3 1.57 -11.63 -9.14
N TYR A 4 0.93 -11.62 -7.97
CA TYR A 4 1.44 -10.90 -6.80
C TYR A 4 1.40 -11.78 -5.56
N SER A 5 2.42 -11.62 -4.75
CA SER A 5 2.43 -12.15 -3.38
C SER A 5 2.17 -11.01 -2.40
N VAL A 6 1.58 -11.31 -1.26
CA VAL A 6 1.39 -10.30 -0.20
C VAL A 6 2.75 -9.90 0.35
N ASN A 7 2.96 -8.60 0.52
CA ASN A 7 4.14 -8.07 1.20
C ASN A 7 3.85 -7.94 2.69
N ASP A 8 4.27 -8.92 3.47
CA ASP A 8 4.01 -8.96 4.91
C ASP A 8 4.63 -7.77 5.65
N ASP A 9 5.76 -7.27 5.18
CA ASP A 9 6.40 -6.08 5.77
C ASP A 9 5.52 -4.86 5.62
N ALA A 10 4.84 -4.72 4.49
CA ALA A 10 3.90 -3.62 4.26
C ALA A 10 2.66 -3.75 5.15
N VAL A 11 2.14 -4.97 5.33
CA VAL A 11 1.01 -5.21 6.23
C VAL A 11 1.39 -4.81 7.65
N ALA A 12 2.56 -5.22 8.13
CA ALA A 12 3.04 -4.85 9.46
C ALA A 12 3.24 -3.33 9.60
N HIS A 13 3.78 -2.69 8.58
CA HIS A 13 3.96 -1.24 8.56
C HIS A 13 2.61 -0.51 8.62
N ALA A 14 1.65 -0.95 7.82
CA ALA A 14 0.30 -0.38 7.82
C ALA A 14 -0.35 -0.50 9.20
N ARG A 15 -0.20 -1.64 9.87
CA ARG A 15 -0.73 -1.81 11.23
C ARG A 15 -0.10 -0.83 12.22
N LYS A 16 1.19 -0.61 12.13
CA LYS A 16 1.88 0.38 12.99
C LYS A 16 1.35 1.78 12.74
N LEU A 17 1.14 2.14 11.49
CA LEU A 17 0.59 3.46 11.16
C LEU A 17 -0.83 3.63 11.68
N ILE A 18 -1.66 2.60 11.57
CA ILE A 18 -3.03 2.62 12.09
C ILE A 18 -3.00 2.78 13.62
N ASP A 19 -2.18 2.01 14.31
CA ASP A 19 -2.05 2.10 15.76
C ASP A 19 -1.55 3.46 16.23
N ALA A 20 -0.68 4.10 15.45
CA ALA A 20 -0.15 5.42 15.73
C ALA A 20 -1.08 6.56 15.25
N ARG A 21 -2.25 6.23 14.72
CA ARG A 21 -3.24 7.18 14.17
C ARG A 21 -2.67 8.02 13.02
N GLN A 22 -1.76 7.43 12.25
CA GLN A 22 -1.17 8.05 11.08
C GLN A 22 -1.98 7.68 9.83
N TYR A 23 -3.21 8.20 9.74
CA TYR A 23 -4.10 7.91 8.63
C TYR A 23 -4.96 9.12 8.27
N VAL A 24 -5.45 9.12 7.03
CA VAL A 24 -6.36 10.12 6.50
C VAL A 24 -7.65 9.39 6.08
N LEU A 25 -8.79 9.81 6.62
CA LEU A 25 -10.07 9.14 6.39
C LEU A 25 -10.84 9.69 5.18
N ASP A 26 -10.66 10.97 4.87
CA ASP A 26 -11.45 11.67 3.87
C ASP A 26 -10.54 12.27 2.79
N SER A 27 -10.09 11.45 1.87
CA SER A 27 -9.30 11.92 0.73
C SER A 27 -9.79 11.27 -0.55
N ASP A 28 -9.48 11.92 -1.67
CA ASP A 28 -9.68 11.35 -2.99
C ASP A 28 -8.36 10.70 -3.42
N TRP A 29 -8.35 9.38 -3.58
CA TRP A 29 -7.13 8.66 -3.89
C TRP A 29 -6.47 9.14 -5.18
N GLY A 30 -7.27 9.51 -6.18
CA GLY A 30 -6.72 10.05 -7.43
C GLY A 30 -5.90 11.32 -7.23
N ASP A 31 -6.23 12.11 -6.21
CA ASP A 31 -5.53 13.36 -5.91
C ASP A 31 -4.28 13.17 -5.06
N VAL A 32 -4.26 12.14 -4.21
CA VAL A 32 -3.21 11.97 -3.20
C VAL A 32 -2.27 10.79 -3.47
N GLN A 33 -2.64 9.93 -4.39
CA GLN A 33 -1.83 8.76 -4.74
C GLN A 33 -0.45 9.22 -5.26
N PRO A 34 0.64 8.63 -4.75
CA PRO A 34 1.98 9.00 -5.22
C PRO A 34 2.15 8.74 -6.71
N ARG A 35 2.72 9.71 -7.41
CA ARG A 35 3.08 9.60 -8.81
C ARG A 35 4.59 9.40 -8.93
N ALA A 36 5.08 9.24 -10.16
CA ALA A 36 6.48 8.92 -10.40
C ALA A 36 7.45 9.92 -9.77
N ASP A 37 7.14 11.20 -9.77
CA ASP A 37 7.98 12.23 -9.17
C ASP A 37 8.05 12.09 -7.65
N ALA A 38 6.93 11.82 -6.99
CA ALA A 38 6.90 11.59 -5.54
C ALA A 38 7.67 10.31 -5.17
N GLU A 39 7.54 9.26 -5.97
CA GLU A 39 8.27 8.02 -5.77
C GLU A 39 9.78 8.25 -5.88
N ASN A 40 10.20 8.99 -6.91
CA ASN A 40 11.61 9.31 -7.11
C ASN A 40 12.17 10.14 -5.96
N THR A 41 11.41 11.13 -5.50
CA THR A 41 11.81 11.96 -4.36
C THR A 41 11.97 11.14 -3.09
N PHE A 42 11.03 10.22 -2.84
CA PHE A 42 11.13 9.32 -1.68
C PHE A 42 12.40 8.47 -1.75
N LEU A 43 12.67 7.89 -2.91
CA LEU A 43 13.84 7.02 -3.10
C LEU A 43 15.18 7.75 -3.03
N GLU A 44 15.21 9.08 -3.19
CA GLU A 44 16.42 9.87 -3.02
C GLU A 44 16.94 9.84 -1.58
N SER A 45 16.05 9.71 -0.59
CA SER A 45 16.40 9.78 0.82
C SER A 45 16.00 8.56 1.64
N HIS A 46 15.40 7.54 1.02
CA HIS A 46 14.94 6.32 1.69
C HIS A 46 15.40 5.08 0.93
N SER A 47 15.48 3.96 1.64
CA SER A 47 15.87 2.69 1.06
C SER A 47 14.73 2.05 0.26
N TRP A 48 15.08 1.04 -0.53
CA TRP A 48 14.09 0.20 -1.20
C TRP A 48 13.23 -0.57 -0.22
N ASP A 49 13.78 -0.96 0.93
CA ASP A 49 12.99 -1.62 1.99
C ASP A 49 11.92 -0.69 2.54
N GLU A 50 12.27 0.58 2.74
CA GLU A 50 11.30 1.58 3.18
C GLU A 50 10.25 1.86 2.11
N TYR A 51 10.65 1.92 0.85
CA TYR A 51 9.73 2.06 -0.27
C TYR A 51 8.74 0.89 -0.34
N ALA A 52 9.26 -0.33 -0.17
CA ALA A 52 8.45 -1.55 -0.21
C ALA A 52 7.36 -1.55 0.87
N GLN A 53 7.63 -0.97 2.03
CA GLN A 53 6.67 -0.93 3.15
C GLN A 53 5.36 -0.21 2.81
N TRP A 54 5.32 0.56 1.73
CA TRP A 54 4.12 1.28 1.29
C TRP A 54 3.32 0.53 0.23
N HIS A 55 3.71 -0.70 -0.08
CA HIS A 55 3.10 -1.49 -1.16
C HIS A 55 2.68 -2.86 -0.64
N LEU A 56 1.38 -3.18 -0.75
CA LEU A 56 0.85 -4.45 -0.21
C LEU A 56 1.22 -5.66 -1.05
N GLY A 57 1.64 -5.48 -2.29
CA GLY A 57 1.95 -6.57 -3.19
C GLY A 57 3.39 -6.55 -3.70
N LEU A 58 3.93 -7.76 -3.86
CA LEU A 58 5.21 -7.98 -4.53
C LEU A 58 4.93 -8.66 -5.86
N THR A 59 5.38 -8.06 -6.95
CA THR A 59 5.21 -8.63 -8.29
C THR A 59 6.11 -9.85 -8.45
N ASP A 60 5.53 -11.02 -8.66
CA ASP A 60 6.28 -12.26 -8.80
C ASP A 60 7.16 -12.19 -10.06
N GLY A 61 8.43 -12.54 -9.90
CA GLY A 61 9.39 -12.54 -11.00
C GLY A 61 10.05 -11.21 -11.30
N ALA A 62 9.60 -10.11 -10.71
CA ALA A 62 10.26 -8.83 -10.86
C ALA A 62 11.47 -8.74 -9.92
N ALA A 63 12.51 -8.06 -10.37
CA ALA A 63 13.75 -7.92 -9.59
C ALA A 63 13.54 -7.01 -8.38
N ASP A 64 14.13 -7.38 -7.25
CA ASP A 64 14.17 -6.52 -6.08
C ASP A 64 14.89 -5.21 -6.41
N GLU A 65 14.58 -4.16 -5.64
CA GLU A 65 15.17 -2.84 -5.82
C GLU A 65 14.84 -2.22 -7.19
N THR A 66 13.63 -2.53 -7.69
CA THR A 66 13.05 -1.88 -8.87
C THR A 66 11.63 -1.49 -8.54
N LYS A 67 11.10 -0.44 -9.17
CA LYS A 67 9.71 -0.04 -8.97
C LYS A 67 8.73 -1.12 -9.42
N ALA A 68 9.10 -1.89 -10.44
CA ALA A 68 8.25 -2.96 -10.96
C ALA A 68 7.96 -4.06 -9.94
N ARG A 69 8.83 -4.23 -8.95
CA ARG A 69 8.68 -5.25 -7.90
C ARG A 69 7.49 -4.96 -6.98
N TYR A 70 7.15 -3.69 -6.78
CA TYR A 70 6.21 -3.27 -5.74
C TYR A 70 4.92 -2.73 -6.36
N GLY A 71 3.78 -3.24 -5.88
CA GLY A 71 2.46 -2.82 -6.35
C GLY A 71 1.49 -2.62 -5.19
N PHE A 72 0.34 -2.04 -5.49
CA PHE A 72 -0.71 -1.81 -4.50
C PHE A 72 -0.27 -0.83 -3.40
N VAL A 73 0.14 0.36 -3.81
CA VAL A 73 0.45 1.45 -2.89
C VAL A 73 -0.82 1.90 -2.16
N TYR A 74 -0.73 2.08 -0.85
CA TYR A 74 -1.90 2.35 0.00
C TYR A 74 -1.80 3.65 0.80
N GLY A 75 -0.73 4.40 0.64
CA GLY A 75 -0.50 5.64 1.37
C GLY A 75 0.30 6.62 0.54
N ASP A 76 0.61 7.78 1.16
CA ASP A 76 1.29 8.89 0.49
C ASP A 76 2.76 9.02 0.93
N PHE A 77 3.37 7.94 1.42
CA PHE A 77 4.71 7.89 2.00
C PHE A 77 4.83 8.63 3.33
N ARG A 78 3.72 9.05 3.91
CA ARG A 78 3.66 9.63 5.26
C ARG A 78 2.57 8.99 6.09
N ARG A 79 1.38 8.87 5.53
CA ARG A 79 0.21 8.31 6.21
C ARG A 79 -0.55 7.37 5.30
N ILE A 80 -1.31 6.48 5.92
CA ILE A 80 -2.28 5.65 5.20
C ILE A 80 -3.44 6.54 4.76
N HIS A 81 -3.93 6.30 3.57
CA HIS A 81 -5.20 6.86 3.13
C HIS A 81 -6.24 5.75 3.08
N ARG A 82 -7.37 5.96 3.75
CA ARG A 82 -8.48 5.00 3.68
C ARG A 82 -8.89 4.76 2.23
N SER A 83 -8.93 5.81 1.44
CA SER A 83 -9.21 5.71 0.01
C SER A 83 -8.19 4.85 -0.74
N GLY A 84 -6.93 4.88 -0.30
CA GLY A 84 -5.86 4.06 -0.88
C GLY A 84 -6.05 2.57 -0.58
N LEU A 85 -6.46 2.22 0.65
CA LEU A 85 -6.77 0.83 1.00
C LEU A 85 -7.98 0.33 0.21
N ILE A 86 -9.00 1.16 0.04
CA ILE A 86 -10.16 0.83 -0.78
C ILE A 86 -9.74 0.57 -2.24
N ALA A 87 -8.89 1.42 -2.79
CA ALA A 87 -8.39 1.27 -4.16
C ALA A 87 -7.61 -0.04 -4.32
N CYS A 88 -6.75 -0.38 -3.33
CA CYS A 88 -6.02 -1.64 -3.33
C CYS A 88 -6.98 -2.84 -3.30
N HIS A 89 -8.00 -2.77 -2.44
CA HIS A 89 -8.99 -3.83 -2.32
C HIS A 89 -9.73 -4.07 -3.63
N TYR A 90 -10.24 -3.01 -4.24
CA TYR A 90 -10.97 -3.13 -5.51
C TYR A 90 -10.09 -3.64 -6.65
N ARG A 91 -8.88 -3.10 -6.77
CA ARG A 91 -7.97 -3.53 -7.83
C ARG A 91 -7.59 -5.00 -7.67
N ALA A 92 -7.29 -5.43 -6.44
CA ALA A 92 -6.94 -6.82 -6.19
C ALA A 92 -8.12 -7.75 -6.48
N ALA A 93 -9.34 -7.35 -6.10
CA ALA A 93 -10.55 -8.13 -6.39
C ALA A 93 -10.80 -8.22 -7.90
N GLU A 94 -10.68 -7.11 -8.61
CA GLU A 94 -10.90 -7.04 -10.06
C GLU A 94 -9.95 -7.95 -10.82
N TRP A 95 -8.68 -7.98 -10.41
CA TRP A 95 -7.65 -8.78 -11.08
C TRP A 95 -7.41 -10.13 -10.41
N ARG A 96 -8.26 -10.51 -9.45
CA ARG A 96 -8.26 -11.81 -8.76
C ARG A 96 -6.97 -12.11 -7.99
N HIS A 97 -6.39 -11.10 -7.38
CA HIS A 97 -5.27 -11.25 -6.46
C HIS A 97 -5.82 -11.43 -5.04
N LYS A 98 -6.32 -12.61 -4.75
CA LYS A 98 -7.11 -12.91 -3.55
C LYS A 98 -6.38 -12.57 -2.25
N ASP A 99 -5.10 -12.91 -2.17
CA ASP A 99 -4.33 -12.69 -0.93
C ASP A 99 -4.14 -11.21 -0.65
N VAL A 100 -3.88 -10.41 -1.70
CA VAL A 100 -3.76 -8.95 -1.55
C VAL A 100 -5.12 -8.34 -1.23
N GLU A 101 -6.17 -8.83 -1.85
CA GLU A 101 -7.55 -8.40 -1.57
C GLU A 101 -7.89 -8.59 -0.08
N LEU A 102 -7.60 -9.76 0.47
CA LEU A 102 -7.86 -10.07 1.87
C LEU A 102 -7.01 -9.22 2.80
N ALA A 103 -5.75 -9.00 2.47
CA ALA A 103 -4.87 -8.13 3.27
C ALA A 103 -5.41 -6.70 3.33
N ALA A 104 -5.82 -6.15 2.19
CA ALA A 104 -6.40 -4.80 2.14
C ALA A 104 -7.73 -4.73 2.92
N HIS A 105 -8.56 -5.76 2.80
CA HIS A 105 -9.83 -5.85 3.53
C HIS A 105 -9.61 -5.84 5.04
N ASP A 106 -8.68 -6.65 5.52
CA ASP A 106 -8.39 -6.74 6.96
C ASP A 106 -7.83 -5.42 7.50
N LEU A 107 -6.98 -4.75 6.73
CA LEU A 107 -6.46 -3.45 7.11
C LEU A 107 -7.55 -2.38 7.16
N LEU A 108 -8.49 -2.41 6.21
CA LEU A 108 -9.65 -1.50 6.23
C LEU A 108 -10.50 -1.71 7.47
N GLN A 109 -10.76 -2.96 7.83
CA GLN A 109 -11.53 -3.26 9.04
C GLN A 109 -10.83 -2.78 10.30
N LEU A 110 -9.52 -2.99 10.38
CA LEU A 110 -8.72 -2.51 11.52
C LEU A 110 -8.77 -0.99 11.60
N LEU A 111 -8.56 -0.30 10.48
CA LEU A 111 -8.61 1.15 10.42
C LEU A 111 -9.96 1.68 10.89
N ASP A 112 -11.06 1.11 10.39
CA ASP A 112 -12.40 1.56 10.72
C ASP A 112 -12.72 1.34 12.21
N ARG A 113 -12.23 0.26 12.81
CA ARG A 113 -12.39 0.04 14.25
C ARG A 113 -11.60 1.07 15.06
N LYS A 114 -10.38 1.38 14.65
CA LYS A 114 -9.53 2.34 15.38
C LYS A 114 -10.03 3.78 15.23
N ALA A 115 -10.62 4.10 14.08
CA ALA A 115 -11.13 5.44 13.78
C ALA A 115 -12.53 5.70 14.36
N ALA A 116 -13.21 4.67 14.80
CA ALA A 116 -14.56 4.78 15.34
C ALA A 116 -14.60 5.49 16.71
#